data_a9e45a093655505fa032c67ee400e5a1
#
_entry.id   a9e45a093655505fa032c67ee400e5a1
#
_cell.length_a   1.000
_cell.length_b   1.000
_cell.length_c   1.000
_cell.angle_alpha   90.00
_cell.angle_beta   90.00
_cell.angle_gamma   90.00
#
_symmetry.space_group_name_H-M   'P 1'
#
loop_
_entity.id
_entity.type
_entity.pdbx_description
1 polymer ?
#
loop_
_entity_poly.entity_id
_entity_poly.type
_entity_poly.pdbx_seq_one_letter_code
_entity_poly.pdbx_strand_id
1 'polypeptide(L)'
;MGSPSLYSARKTALALAVALSFAWQAPVFAHGGEAHMVPMDKTLKEFGADVQWDDYAQIFTLIKDGAYVKVKPGAQTAIVNGQPLALQVPVVMKDNKAWVSDTFINDVFQSGLDQTFQVEKRPHPLNALTADEIKQAVEIVKASADFKPNTRFTEISLLPPDKEAVWAFALENKPVDQPRKADVIMLDGKHIIEAVVDLQNNKLLSWQPIKDAHGMVLLDDFASVQNIINNSEEFAAAVKKRGITDTKKVITTPLTVGYFDGKDGLKQDARLLKVISYLDVGDGNYWAHPIENLVAVVDLEQKKIVKIEEGPVVPVPMTARPFDGRDRVAPAVKPMQIIEPEGKNYTITGDMIHWRNWDFHLSMNSRVGPMISTVTYNDNGTKRKVMYEGSLGGMIVPYGDPDIGWYFKAYLDSGDYGMGTLTSPIARGKDAPSNAVLLNETIADYTGVPMEIPRAIAVFERYAGPEYKHQEMGQPNVSTERRELVVRWISTVGNYDYIFDWIFHENGTIGIDAGATGIEAVKGVKAKTMHDETAKDDTRYSMPHAPVRFTGRSLLNRFHYFCHALCWNNIFPIKNLSAQKDWTLTYPWCNSVIACYRRA
;
A
#
# COMPACT_ATOMS: atom_id res chain seq x y z
N MET A 1 -48.40 0.37 -11.27
CA MET A 1 -47.22 -0.18 -11.96
C MET A 1 -46.24 0.97 -12.13
N GLY A 2 -45.35 1.16 -11.17
CA GLY A 2 -44.33 2.21 -11.17
C GLY A 2 -42.97 1.54 -11.15
N SER A 3 -42.12 1.86 -12.13
CA SER A 3 -40.75 1.41 -12.26
C SER A 3 -39.92 1.89 -11.08
N PRO A 4 -39.00 1.08 -10.54
CA PRO A 4 -38.11 1.51 -9.45
C PRO A 4 -37.08 2.51 -9.97
N SER A 5 -36.90 3.60 -9.23
CA SER A 5 -36.04 4.71 -9.57
C SER A 5 -34.54 4.31 -9.58
N LEU A 6 -33.85 4.80 -10.60
CA LEU A 6 -32.39 4.73 -10.80
C LEU A 6 -31.50 5.20 -9.58
N TYR A 7 -32.13 5.69 -8.53
CA TYR A 7 -31.49 6.20 -7.31
C TYR A 7 -31.07 5.11 -6.32
N SER A 8 -31.71 3.92 -6.39
CA SER A 8 -31.37 2.77 -5.54
C SER A 8 -30.10 2.04 -6.01
N ALA A 9 -29.81 2.04 -7.30
CA ALA A 9 -28.64 1.37 -7.87
C ALA A 9 -27.29 2.11 -7.59
N ARG A 10 -27.36 3.44 -7.35
CA ARG A 10 -26.15 4.22 -7.04
C ARG A 10 -25.64 4.08 -5.59
N LYS A 11 -26.47 3.67 -4.66
CA LYS A 11 -26.08 3.57 -3.23
C LYS A 11 -25.47 2.23 -2.85
N THR A 12 -25.81 1.15 -3.54
CA THR A 12 -25.11 -0.12 -3.42
C THR A 12 -23.69 -0.02 -4.01
N ALA A 13 -23.47 0.89 -4.95
CA ALA A 13 -22.18 1.15 -5.53
C ALA A 13 -21.21 1.92 -4.61
N LEU A 14 -21.69 2.67 -3.59
CA LEU A 14 -20.82 3.49 -2.74
C LEU A 14 -20.22 2.70 -1.57
N ALA A 15 -20.94 1.73 -1.01
CA ALA A 15 -20.36 0.78 -0.05
C ALA A 15 -19.40 -0.22 -0.75
N LEU A 16 -19.64 -0.48 -2.06
CA LEU A 16 -18.71 -1.20 -2.93
C LEU A 16 -17.56 -0.30 -3.45
N ALA A 17 -17.67 1.02 -3.42
CA ALA A 17 -16.67 1.92 -3.99
C ALA A 17 -15.36 1.95 -3.20
N VAL A 18 -15.33 1.53 -1.94
CA VAL A 18 -14.08 1.25 -1.22
C VAL A 18 -13.47 -0.09 -1.70
N ALA A 19 -14.29 -0.98 -2.28
CA ALA A 19 -13.86 -2.27 -2.83
C ALA A 19 -13.79 -2.28 -4.39
N LEU A 20 -14.35 -1.29 -5.09
CA LEU A 20 -14.52 -1.29 -6.55
C LEU A 20 -13.85 -0.12 -7.28
N SER A 21 -12.97 0.64 -6.64
CA SER A 21 -12.03 1.49 -7.39
C SER A 21 -10.99 0.69 -8.21
N PHE A 22 -11.12 -0.63 -8.27
CA PHE A 22 -10.17 -1.55 -8.93
C PHE A 22 -10.65 -2.14 -10.27
N ALA A 23 -11.77 -1.71 -10.83
CA ALA A 23 -12.20 -2.22 -12.12
C ALA A 23 -12.25 -1.11 -13.18
N TRP A 24 -11.12 -0.48 -13.45
CA TRP A 24 -10.88 0.14 -14.75
C TRP A 24 -9.96 -0.78 -15.56
N GLN A 25 -10.52 -1.85 -16.07
CA GLN A 25 -9.96 -2.49 -17.25
C GLN A 25 -10.11 -1.50 -18.41
N ALA A 26 -9.01 -0.90 -18.82
CA ALA A 26 -8.95 -0.40 -20.18
C ALA A 26 -9.25 -1.57 -21.10
N PRO A 27 -10.18 -1.44 -22.07
CA PRO A 27 -10.44 -2.52 -23.00
C PRO A 27 -9.14 -2.79 -23.78
N VAL A 28 -8.60 -4.00 -23.62
CA VAL A 28 -7.61 -4.54 -24.55
C VAL A 28 -8.36 -4.79 -25.85
N PHE A 29 -8.37 -3.80 -26.72
CA PHE A 29 -8.80 -4.00 -28.11
C PHE A 29 -7.69 -4.73 -28.85
N ALA A 30 -7.82 -6.04 -28.96
CA ALA A 30 -7.15 -6.79 -30.01
C ALA A 30 -7.79 -6.35 -31.35
N HIS A 31 -7.26 -5.31 -31.97
CA HIS A 31 -7.63 -4.93 -33.33
C HIS A 31 -6.62 -5.51 -34.33
N GLY A 32 -7.00 -6.60 -34.96
CA GLY A 32 -6.50 -6.98 -36.28
C GLY A 32 -7.09 -6.03 -37.34
N GLY A 33 -6.70 -4.75 -37.32
CA GLY A 33 -7.04 -3.75 -38.32
C GLY A 33 -5.78 -2.96 -38.66
N GLU A 34 -5.70 -2.40 -39.88
CA GLU A 34 -4.62 -1.49 -40.26
C GLU A 34 -4.51 -0.37 -39.20
N ALA A 35 -3.30 -0.14 -38.68
CA ALA A 35 -3.07 0.86 -37.65
C ALA A 35 -3.47 2.24 -38.15
N HIS A 36 -4.36 2.90 -37.44
CA HIS A 36 -4.80 4.24 -37.78
C HIS A 36 -3.67 5.23 -37.51
N MET A 37 -3.19 5.90 -38.55
CA MET A 37 -2.07 6.85 -38.46
C MET A 37 -2.58 8.26 -38.19
N VAL A 38 -2.00 8.94 -37.22
CA VAL A 38 -2.33 10.31 -36.81
C VAL A 38 -1.10 11.23 -36.90
N PRO A 39 -1.25 12.53 -37.13
CA PRO A 39 -0.13 13.47 -37.15
C PRO A 39 0.54 13.55 -35.76
N MET A 40 1.83 13.25 -35.70
CA MET A 40 2.58 13.15 -34.45
C MET A 40 2.64 14.48 -33.68
N ASP A 41 2.88 15.58 -34.37
CA ASP A 41 2.97 16.94 -33.80
C ASP A 41 1.68 17.36 -33.09
N LYS A 42 0.53 17.14 -33.73
CA LYS A 42 -0.78 17.44 -33.16
C LYS A 42 -1.07 16.56 -31.95
N THR A 43 -0.90 15.27 -32.10
CA THR A 43 -1.21 14.26 -31.06
C THR A 43 -0.34 14.44 -29.83
N LEU A 44 0.96 14.66 -29.99
CA LEU A 44 1.88 14.89 -28.87
C LEU A 44 1.64 16.25 -28.20
N LYS A 45 1.27 17.28 -28.95
CA LYS A 45 0.91 18.58 -28.39
C LYS A 45 -0.36 18.51 -27.56
N GLU A 46 -1.39 17.81 -28.03
CA GLU A 46 -2.63 17.56 -27.28
C GLU A 46 -2.36 16.73 -26.02
N PHE A 47 -1.46 15.78 -26.10
CA PHE A 47 -0.96 15.01 -24.96
C PHE A 47 -0.09 15.84 -23.99
N GLY A 48 0.45 16.99 -24.45
CA GLY A 48 1.29 17.89 -23.66
C GLY A 48 2.75 17.42 -23.58
N ALA A 49 3.23 16.66 -24.55
CA ALA A 49 4.65 16.32 -24.67
C ALA A 49 5.43 17.44 -25.38
N ASP A 50 6.65 17.70 -24.93
CA ASP A 50 7.60 18.54 -25.65
C ASP A 50 8.24 17.72 -26.78
N VAL A 51 8.32 18.30 -27.98
CA VAL A 51 8.81 17.62 -29.18
C VAL A 51 9.95 18.46 -29.78
N GLN A 52 11.14 17.86 -29.86
CA GLN A 52 12.33 18.45 -30.46
C GLN A 52 12.76 17.62 -31.67
N TRP A 53 13.14 18.30 -32.76
CA TRP A 53 13.68 17.64 -33.95
C TRP A 53 15.16 17.99 -34.12
N ASP A 54 15.97 16.97 -34.30
CA ASP A 54 17.40 17.13 -34.65
C ASP A 54 17.57 16.85 -36.15
N ASP A 55 17.82 17.92 -36.91
CA ASP A 55 17.99 17.85 -38.37
C ASP A 55 19.22 17.05 -38.79
N TYR A 56 20.27 17.01 -37.99
CA TYR A 56 21.51 16.32 -38.31
C TYR A 56 21.38 14.80 -38.03
N ALA A 57 20.90 14.47 -36.88
CA ALA A 57 20.70 13.08 -36.48
C ALA A 57 19.43 12.44 -37.08
N GLN A 58 18.50 13.24 -37.59
CA GLN A 58 17.19 12.84 -38.09
C GLN A 58 16.39 12.07 -37.00
N ILE A 59 16.34 12.63 -35.78
CA ILE A 59 15.74 12.02 -34.61
C ILE A 59 14.75 12.99 -33.96
N PHE A 60 13.56 12.52 -33.65
CA PHE A 60 12.66 13.19 -32.73
C PHE A 60 13.03 12.86 -31.29
N THR A 61 13.11 13.88 -30.44
CA THR A 61 13.20 13.76 -28.99
C THR A 61 11.90 14.24 -28.39
N LEU A 62 11.24 13.37 -27.64
CA LEU A 62 9.95 13.62 -27.01
C LEU A 62 10.13 13.56 -25.50
N ILE A 63 9.59 14.54 -24.78
CA ILE A 63 9.77 14.64 -23.32
C ILE A 63 8.43 14.86 -22.67
N LYS A 64 8.03 13.98 -21.76
CA LYS A 64 6.87 14.14 -20.88
C LYS A 64 6.89 13.16 -19.71
N ASP A 65 6.48 13.64 -18.53
CA ASP A 65 6.23 12.85 -17.32
C ASP A 65 7.35 11.85 -16.97
N GLY A 66 8.62 12.29 -17.16
CA GLY A 66 9.82 11.48 -16.91
C GLY A 66 10.23 10.58 -18.07
N ALA A 67 9.45 10.50 -19.13
CA ALA A 67 9.86 9.83 -20.35
C ALA A 67 10.74 10.76 -21.19
N TYR A 68 11.92 10.27 -21.57
CA TYR A 68 12.81 10.85 -22.55
C TYR A 68 12.93 9.87 -23.73
N VAL A 69 12.18 10.15 -24.79
CA VAL A 69 12.02 9.22 -25.91
C VAL A 69 12.78 9.74 -27.12
N LYS A 70 13.65 8.93 -27.70
CA LYS A 70 14.26 9.17 -29.01
C LYS A 70 13.66 8.21 -30.02
N VAL A 71 13.14 8.74 -31.12
CA VAL A 71 12.62 7.94 -32.21
C VAL A 71 13.06 8.47 -33.57
N LYS A 72 13.56 7.57 -34.41
CA LYS A 72 13.95 7.89 -35.78
C LYS A 72 12.83 7.47 -36.74
N PRO A 73 12.43 8.30 -37.70
CA PRO A 73 11.51 7.90 -38.74
C PRO A 73 11.96 6.61 -39.44
N GLY A 74 11.04 5.68 -39.65
CA GLY A 74 11.31 4.38 -40.26
C GLY A 74 11.89 3.33 -39.33
N ALA A 75 12.34 3.67 -38.14
CA ALA A 75 12.82 2.69 -37.17
C ALA A 75 11.66 1.92 -36.51
N GLN A 76 11.84 0.62 -36.31
CA GLN A 76 10.91 -0.24 -35.59
C GLN A 76 11.14 -0.22 -34.05
N THR A 77 12.05 0.64 -33.61
CA THR A 77 12.37 0.82 -32.19
C THR A 77 12.46 2.30 -31.85
N ALA A 78 11.94 2.67 -30.69
CA ALA A 78 12.24 3.91 -30.00
C ALA A 78 13.24 3.64 -28.88
N ILE A 79 13.97 4.67 -28.43
CA ILE A 79 14.78 4.60 -27.21
C ILE A 79 14.03 5.37 -26.14
N VAL A 80 13.57 4.67 -25.11
CA VAL A 80 12.85 5.26 -23.98
C VAL A 80 13.77 5.24 -22.76
N ASN A 81 14.16 6.41 -22.26
CA ASN A 81 15.10 6.54 -21.14
C ASN A 81 16.39 5.71 -21.31
N GLY A 82 16.95 5.72 -22.53
CA GLY A 82 18.17 4.98 -22.87
C GLY A 82 17.97 3.50 -23.23
N GLN A 83 16.77 2.95 -23.09
CA GLN A 83 16.47 1.55 -23.40
C GLN A 83 15.68 1.41 -24.72
N PRO A 84 15.97 0.37 -25.54
CA PRO A 84 15.22 0.13 -26.76
C PRO A 84 13.83 -0.42 -26.48
N LEU A 85 12.82 0.15 -27.12
CA LEU A 85 11.43 -0.26 -27.08
C LEU A 85 10.97 -0.57 -28.50
N ALA A 86 10.45 -1.77 -28.74
CA ALA A 86 9.86 -2.14 -30.03
C ALA A 86 8.55 -1.36 -30.25
N LEU A 87 8.44 -0.72 -31.42
CA LEU A 87 7.22 -0.05 -31.84
C LEU A 87 6.35 -1.03 -32.64
N GLN A 88 5.06 -1.07 -32.36
CA GLN A 88 4.11 -1.85 -33.16
C GLN A 88 4.06 -1.33 -34.60
N VAL A 89 4.14 -0.01 -34.77
CA VAL A 89 4.18 0.67 -36.07
C VAL A 89 5.29 1.73 -36.04
N PRO A 90 6.22 1.73 -37.02
CA PRO A 90 7.27 2.74 -37.07
C PRO A 90 6.69 4.14 -37.34
N VAL A 91 7.41 5.16 -36.87
CA VAL A 91 7.09 6.55 -37.23
C VAL A 91 7.32 6.75 -38.74
N VAL A 92 6.34 7.29 -39.45
CA VAL A 92 6.38 7.48 -40.92
C VAL A 92 6.43 8.98 -41.24
N MET A 93 7.35 9.37 -42.15
CA MET A 93 7.35 10.70 -42.71
C MET A 93 6.47 10.75 -43.97
N LYS A 94 5.49 11.63 -43.99
CA LYS A 94 4.63 11.90 -45.15
C LYS A 94 4.39 13.38 -45.27
N ASP A 95 4.58 13.95 -46.46
CA ASP A 95 4.42 15.39 -46.76
C ASP A 95 5.17 16.28 -45.74
N ASN A 96 6.41 15.92 -45.44
CA ASN A 96 7.29 16.57 -44.46
C ASN A 96 6.74 16.62 -43.03
N LYS A 97 5.80 15.76 -42.69
CA LYS A 97 5.22 15.60 -41.34
C LYS A 97 5.43 14.17 -40.84
N ALA A 98 5.67 14.06 -39.54
CA ALA A 98 5.72 12.76 -38.89
C ALA A 98 4.33 12.25 -38.56
N TRP A 99 4.08 10.97 -38.81
CA TRP A 99 2.85 10.26 -38.50
C TRP A 99 3.17 9.07 -37.61
N VAL A 100 2.33 8.83 -36.62
CA VAL A 100 2.43 7.72 -35.65
C VAL A 100 1.10 6.96 -35.57
N SER A 101 1.12 5.75 -35.04
CA SER A 101 -0.12 5.04 -34.71
C SER A 101 -0.89 5.81 -33.62
N ASP A 102 -2.19 5.66 -33.60
CA ASP A 102 -3.04 6.20 -32.53
C ASP A 102 -2.71 5.61 -31.14
N THR A 103 -2.06 4.43 -31.10
CA THR A 103 -1.54 3.80 -29.88
C THR A 103 -0.18 4.31 -29.45
N PHE A 104 0.55 5.06 -30.29
CA PHE A 104 1.94 5.46 -30.08
C PHE A 104 2.19 6.11 -28.71
N ILE A 105 1.30 7.01 -28.28
CA ILE A 105 1.42 7.66 -26.96
C ILE A 105 1.38 6.63 -25.84
N ASN A 106 0.43 5.70 -25.92
CA ASN A 106 0.31 4.64 -24.91
C ASN A 106 1.55 3.73 -24.93
N ASP A 107 2.02 3.36 -26.12
CA ASP A 107 3.16 2.46 -26.27
C ASP A 107 4.45 3.07 -25.71
N VAL A 108 4.70 4.36 -25.94
CA VAL A 108 5.98 5.02 -25.59
C VAL A 108 5.95 5.70 -24.23
N PHE A 109 4.82 6.28 -23.81
CA PHE A 109 4.73 7.10 -22.59
C PHE A 109 4.00 6.44 -21.42
N GLN A 110 3.20 5.41 -21.65
CA GLN A 110 2.50 4.69 -20.59
C GLN A 110 3.03 3.26 -20.45
N SER A 111 2.92 2.45 -21.51
CA SER A 111 3.35 1.06 -21.46
C SER A 111 4.88 0.92 -21.59
N GLY A 112 5.51 1.78 -22.39
CA GLY A 112 6.94 1.69 -22.69
C GLY A 112 7.85 1.92 -21.48
N LEU A 113 7.47 2.80 -20.56
CA LEU A 113 8.27 3.04 -19.35
C LEU A 113 8.30 1.80 -18.43
N ASP A 114 7.21 1.07 -18.38
CA ASP A 114 7.08 -0.09 -17.50
C ASP A 114 7.59 -1.37 -18.19
N GLN A 115 7.47 -1.47 -19.53
CA GLN A 115 7.95 -2.62 -20.30
C GLN A 115 9.47 -2.65 -20.50
N THR A 116 10.16 -1.51 -20.55
CA THR A 116 11.62 -1.45 -20.72
C THR A 116 12.42 -2.16 -19.64
N PHE A 117 11.78 -2.51 -18.53
CA PHE A 117 12.41 -3.20 -17.40
C PHE A 117 11.92 -4.63 -17.20
N GLN A 118 10.99 -5.13 -18.02
CA GLN A 118 10.58 -6.53 -18.00
C GLN A 118 11.56 -7.39 -18.83
N VAL A 119 12.79 -7.51 -18.35
CA VAL A 119 13.74 -8.49 -18.85
C VAL A 119 13.28 -9.89 -18.39
N GLU A 120 13.52 -10.93 -19.19
CA GLU A 120 13.17 -12.32 -18.88
C GLU A 120 13.38 -12.64 -17.40
N LYS A 121 12.32 -13.03 -16.72
CA LYS A 121 12.35 -13.33 -15.29
C LYS A 121 13.30 -14.49 -15.02
N ARG A 122 14.45 -14.19 -14.43
CA ARG A 122 15.26 -15.24 -13.82
C ARG A 122 14.50 -15.73 -12.59
N PRO A 123 14.08 -17.00 -12.51
CA PRO A 123 13.29 -17.48 -11.40
C PRO A 123 14.12 -17.42 -10.11
N HIS A 124 13.78 -16.49 -9.24
CA HIS A 124 14.38 -16.42 -7.90
C HIS A 124 13.57 -17.28 -6.93
N PRO A 125 14.21 -18.05 -6.03
CA PRO A 125 13.49 -18.95 -5.11
C PRO A 125 12.50 -18.24 -4.17
N LEU A 126 12.67 -16.94 -3.95
CA LEU A 126 11.76 -16.11 -3.14
C LEU A 126 10.76 -15.29 -3.96
N ASN A 127 10.63 -15.51 -5.27
CA ASN A 127 9.58 -14.85 -6.03
C ASN A 127 8.21 -15.11 -5.41
N ALA A 128 7.36 -14.10 -5.33
CA ALA A 128 5.97 -14.25 -4.91
C ALA A 128 5.27 -15.33 -5.75
N LEU A 129 4.18 -15.89 -5.25
CA LEU A 129 3.38 -16.83 -6.01
C LEU A 129 2.78 -16.15 -7.23
N THR A 130 2.86 -16.81 -8.37
CA THR A 130 2.18 -16.36 -9.59
C THR A 130 0.67 -16.54 -9.48
N ALA A 131 -0.09 -15.86 -10.33
CA ALA A 131 -1.54 -16.03 -10.39
C ALA A 131 -1.97 -17.51 -10.58
N ASP A 132 -1.22 -18.27 -11.36
CA ASP A 132 -1.53 -19.68 -11.59
C ASP A 132 -1.15 -20.57 -10.39
N GLU A 133 -0.05 -20.28 -9.70
CA GLU A 133 0.32 -20.94 -8.44
C GLU A 133 -0.69 -20.65 -7.32
N ILE A 134 -1.22 -19.42 -7.24
CA ILE A 134 -2.30 -19.08 -6.30
C ILE A 134 -3.55 -19.91 -6.60
N LYS A 135 -4.01 -19.97 -7.87
CA LYS A 135 -5.15 -20.80 -8.28
C LYS A 135 -4.94 -22.27 -7.94
N GLN A 136 -3.76 -22.79 -8.27
CA GLN A 136 -3.39 -24.17 -7.98
C GLN A 136 -3.44 -24.47 -6.47
N ALA A 137 -2.87 -23.61 -5.63
CA ALA A 137 -2.91 -23.77 -4.18
C ALA A 137 -4.35 -23.78 -3.66
N VAL A 138 -5.20 -22.87 -4.16
CA VAL A 138 -6.63 -22.78 -3.79
C VAL A 138 -7.40 -24.03 -4.22
N GLU A 139 -7.18 -24.55 -5.41
CA GLU A 139 -7.81 -25.78 -5.89
C GLU A 139 -7.44 -26.99 -5.03
N ILE A 140 -6.16 -27.14 -4.67
CA ILE A 140 -5.68 -28.23 -3.82
C ILE A 140 -6.32 -28.14 -2.43
N VAL A 141 -6.37 -26.94 -1.84
CA VAL A 141 -6.98 -26.71 -0.53
C VAL A 141 -8.48 -26.96 -0.55
N LYS A 142 -9.19 -26.48 -1.58
CA LYS A 142 -10.65 -26.69 -1.76
C LYS A 142 -11.02 -28.16 -1.99
N ALA A 143 -10.10 -28.99 -2.49
CA ALA A 143 -10.30 -30.42 -2.64
C ALA A 143 -10.19 -31.22 -1.32
N SER A 144 -9.74 -30.58 -0.23
CA SER A 144 -9.70 -31.22 1.09
C SER A 144 -11.10 -31.48 1.63
N ALA A 145 -11.29 -32.65 2.28
CA ALA A 145 -12.54 -32.98 2.97
C ALA A 145 -12.88 -32.03 4.15
N ASP A 146 -11.87 -31.35 4.67
CA ASP A 146 -11.99 -30.40 5.78
C ASP A 146 -12.37 -28.99 5.33
N PHE A 147 -12.32 -28.70 4.01
CA PHE A 147 -12.67 -27.41 3.45
C PHE A 147 -14.19 -27.18 3.48
N LYS A 148 -14.61 -26.02 3.98
CA LYS A 148 -16.03 -25.62 4.01
C LYS A 148 -16.34 -24.52 3.01
N PRO A 149 -17.57 -24.49 2.44
CA PRO A 149 -17.93 -23.51 1.39
C PRO A 149 -17.77 -22.04 1.78
N ASN A 150 -17.89 -21.72 3.08
CA ASN A 150 -17.78 -20.35 3.60
C ASN A 150 -16.38 -20.00 4.11
N THR A 151 -15.40 -20.88 3.91
CA THR A 151 -14.01 -20.60 4.26
C THR A 151 -13.46 -19.50 3.36
N ARG A 152 -12.77 -18.53 3.98
CA ARG A 152 -12.13 -17.40 3.31
C ARG A 152 -10.62 -17.47 3.47
N PHE A 153 -9.90 -16.88 2.54
CA PHE A 153 -8.44 -16.83 2.55
C PHE A 153 -7.98 -15.50 3.15
N THR A 154 -7.18 -15.53 4.19
CA THR A 154 -6.59 -14.32 4.78
C THR A 154 -5.23 -14.03 4.21
N GLU A 155 -4.48 -15.09 3.85
CA GLU A 155 -3.17 -14.97 3.19
C GLU A 155 -2.91 -16.22 2.33
N ILE A 156 -2.38 -16.02 1.14
CA ILE A 156 -1.79 -17.07 0.30
C ILE A 156 -0.45 -16.53 -0.15
N SER A 157 0.62 -17.11 0.38
CA SER A 157 1.98 -16.63 0.14
C SER A 157 2.95 -17.77 -0.13
N LEU A 158 4.13 -17.44 -0.63
CA LEU A 158 5.22 -18.40 -0.75
C LEU A 158 5.64 -18.87 0.64
N LEU A 159 5.69 -20.18 0.86
CA LEU A 159 6.46 -20.75 1.97
C LEU A 159 7.93 -20.78 1.56
N PRO A 160 8.80 -19.93 2.14
CA PRO A 160 10.19 -19.83 1.69
C PRO A 160 10.95 -21.14 1.84
N PRO A 161 11.85 -21.47 0.90
CA PRO A 161 12.76 -22.59 1.07
C PRO A 161 13.83 -22.30 2.13
N ASP A 162 14.69 -23.28 2.40
CA ASP A 162 15.76 -23.15 3.38
C ASP A 162 16.64 -21.93 3.11
N LYS A 163 16.92 -21.15 4.15
CA LYS A 163 17.64 -19.88 4.07
C LYS A 163 19.06 -20.04 3.50
N GLU A 164 19.77 -21.08 3.89
CA GLU A 164 21.13 -21.31 3.38
C GLU A 164 21.12 -21.73 1.91
N ALA A 165 20.10 -22.48 1.49
CA ALA A 165 19.90 -22.79 0.07
C ALA A 165 19.61 -21.54 -0.77
N VAL A 166 18.79 -20.61 -0.23
CA VAL A 166 18.53 -19.31 -0.88
C VAL A 166 19.81 -18.47 -0.96
N TRP A 167 20.63 -18.43 0.09
CA TRP A 167 21.91 -17.74 0.03
C TRP A 167 22.90 -18.37 -0.94
N ALA A 168 22.94 -19.69 -1.03
CA ALA A 168 23.77 -20.39 -2.02
C ALA A 168 23.31 -20.09 -3.46
N PHE A 169 22.00 -19.93 -3.67
CA PHE A 169 21.47 -19.44 -4.94
C PHE A 169 21.93 -18.01 -5.24
N ALA A 170 21.76 -17.08 -4.30
CA ALA A 170 22.03 -15.66 -4.50
C ALA A 170 23.54 -15.35 -4.69
N LEU A 171 24.44 -16.06 -4.00
CA LEU A 171 25.87 -15.79 -4.02
C LEU A 171 26.67 -16.71 -4.93
N GLU A 172 26.27 -17.98 -5.04
CA GLU A 172 27.03 -19.02 -5.73
C GLU A 172 26.30 -19.54 -6.97
N ASN A 173 25.10 -19.00 -7.24
CA ASN A 173 24.24 -19.42 -8.37
C ASN A 173 23.84 -20.91 -8.33
N LYS A 174 23.86 -21.51 -7.13
CA LYS A 174 23.43 -22.90 -6.95
C LYS A 174 21.91 -23.01 -7.03
N PRO A 175 21.34 -23.99 -7.73
CA PRO A 175 19.90 -24.20 -7.74
C PRO A 175 19.39 -24.59 -6.33
N VAL A 176 18.17 -24.19 -6.02
CA VAL A 176 17.50 -24.64 -4.79
C VAL A 176 16.77 -25.93 -5.11
N ASP A 177 17.24 -27.04 -4.53
CA ASP A 177 16.64 -28.37 -4.70
C ASP A 177 15.59 -28.64 -3.61
N GLN A 178 14.53 -27.84 -3.63
CA GLN A 178 13.39 -27.97 -2.72
C GLN A 178 12.11 -27.66 -3.49
N PRO A 179 11.02 -28.40 -3.25
CA PRO A 179 9.76 -28.14 -3.92
C PRO A 179 9.22 -26.77 -3.54
N ARG A 180 8.66 -26.08 -4.52
CA ARG A 180 8.00 -24.80 -4.30
C ARG A 180 6.68 -25.02 -3.57
N LYS A 181 6.46 -24.31 -2.46
CA LYS A 181 5.32 -24.50 -1.56
C LYS A 181 4.58 -23.19 -1.34
N ALA A 182 3.28 -23.31 -1.13
CA ALA A 182 2.45 -22.22 -0.67
C ALA A 182 2.08 -22.41 0.80
N ASP A 183 2.12 -21.32 1.55
CA ASP A 183 1.51 -21.16 2.86
C ASP A 183 0.14 -20.52 2.67
N VAL A 184 -0.91 -21.17 3.21
CA VAL A 184 -2.29 -20.77 3.01
C VAL A 184 -2.97 -20.61 4.36
N ILE A 185 -3.27 -19.37 4.73
CA ILE A 185 -3.99 -19.05 5.96
C ILE A 185 -5.45 -18.77 5.64
N MET A 186 -6.33 -19.48 6.33
CA MET A 186 -7.76 -19.45 6.07
C MET A 186 -8.55 -19.13 7.34
N LEU A 187 -9.77 -18.64 7.12
CA LEU A 187 -10.74 -18.29 8.14
C LEU A 187 -12.04 -19.08 7.90
N ASP A 188 -12.33 -20.04 8.75
CA ASP A 188 -13.61 -20.80 8.81
C ASP A 188 -14.42 -20.36 10.02
N GLY A 189 -15.39 -19.48 9.83
CA GLY A 189 -16.09 -18.81 10.93
C GLY A 189 -15.12 -17.98 11.77
N LYS A 190 -14.85 -18.40 13.00
CA LYS A 190 -13.83 -17.80 13.91
C LYS A 190 -12.50 -18.55 13.91
N HIS A 191 -12.43 -19.73 13.30
CA HIS A 191 -11.28 -20.60 13.36
C HIS A 191 -10.26 -20.27 12.28
N ILE A 192 -9.02 -20.11 12.69
CA ILE A 192 -7.88 -19.93 11.78
C ILE A 192 -7.31 -21.30 11.45
N ILE A 193 -7.04 -21.51 10.19
CA ILE A 193 -6.46 -22.73 9.64
C ILE A 193 -5.22 -22.35 8.85
N GLU A 194 -4.11 -23.00 9.14
CA GLU A 194 -2.88 -22.94 8.36
C GLU A 194 -2.74 -24.22 7.54
N ALA A 195 -2.53 -24.07 6.25
CA ALA A 195 -2.32 -25.20 5.34
C ALA A 195 -1.07 -24.98 4.51
N VAL A 196 -0.30 -26.04 4.30
CA VAL A 196 0.89 -26.02 3.44
C VAL A 196 0.61 -26.86 2.20
N VAL A 197 0.83 -26.26 1.04
CA VAL A 197 0.63 -26.90 -0.27
C VAL A 197 1.96 -27.04 -0.99
N ASP A 198 2.24 -28.24 -1.45
CA ASP A 198 3.35 -28.52 -2.39
C ASP A 198 2.83 -28.32 -3.81
N LEU A 199 3.26 -27.22 -4.44
CA LEU A 199 2.83 -26.83 -5.79
C LEU A 199 3.46 -27.71 -6.86
N GLN A 200 4.67 -28.21 -6.61
CA GLN A 200 5.37 -29.07 -7.58
C GLN A 200 4.71 -30.45 -7.70
N ASN A 201 4.23 -31.00 -6.57
CA ASN A 201 3.65 -32.33 -6.51
C ASN A 201 2.11 -32.33 -6.41
N ASN A 202 1.45 -31.18 -6.50
CA ASN A 202 0.01 -31.00 -6.38
C ASN A 202 -0.57 -31.65 -5.10
N LYS A 203 0.07 -31.39 -3.95
CA LYS A 203 -0.26 -32.09 -2.71
C LYS A 203 -0.48 -31.14 -1.54
N LEU A 204 -1.57 -31.35 -0.79
CA LEU A 204 -1.75 -30.76 0.53
C LEU A 204 -0.84 -31.50 1.52
N LEU A 205 0.10 -30.78 2.14
CA LEU A 205 1.07 -31.35 3.09
C LEU A 205 0.60 -31.27 4.53
N SER A 206 -0.08 -30.20 4.90
CA SER A 206 -0.62 -30.00 6.24
C SER A 206 -1.92 -29.21 6.22
N TRP A 207 -2.74 -29.44 7.25
CA TRP A 207 -3.95 -28.71 7.55
C TRP A 207 -4.07 -28.60 9.06
N GLN A 208 -3.83 -27.43 9.61
CA GLN A 208 -3.73 -27.25 11.07
C GLN A 208 -4.63 -26.11 11.55
N PRO A 209 -5.66 -26.41 12.37
CA PRO A 209 -6.37 -25.38 13.11
C PRO A 209 -5.45 -24.72 14.13
N ILE A 210 -5.36 -23.39 14.10
CA ILE A 210 -4.56 -22.60 15.02
C ILE A 210 -5.44 -22.19 16.20
N LYS A 211 -4.99 -22.50 17.41
CA LYS A 211 -5.68 -22.13 18.64
C LYS A 211 -5.28 -20.73 19.08
N ASP A 212 -6.18 -20.07 19.80
CA ASP A 212 -5.97 -18.76 20.42
C ASP A 212 -5.51 -17.67 19.40
N ALA A 213 -5.97 -17.80 18.15
CA ALA A 213 -5.72 -16.87 17.08
C ALA A 213 -7.02 -16.22 16.60
N HIS A 214 -6.94 -14.95 16.21
CA HIS A 214 -8.04 -14.21 15.61
C HIS A 214 -7.72 -13.89 14.15
N GLY A 215 -8.72 -14.03 13.29
CA GLY A 215 -8.58 -13.70 11.87
C GLY A 215 -8.63 -12.20 11.61
N MET A 216 -8.00 -11.81 10.50
CA MET A 216 -8.06 -10.45 9.98
C MET A 216 -9.49 -10.00 9.72
N VAL A 217 -9.72 -8.69 9.71
CA VAL A 217 -10.95 -8.08 9.21
C VAL A 217 -10.86 -8.08 7.68
N LEU A 218 -11.77 -8.78 7.04
CA LEU A 218 -11.81 -8.92 5.59
C LEU A 218 -12.77 -7.89 4.96
N LEU A 219 -12.60 -7.61 3.68
CA LEU A 219 -13.44 -6.61 2.99
C LEU A 219 -14.94 -6.95 3.01
N ASP A 220 -15.31 -8.24 2.96
CA ASP A 220 -16.70 -8.66 3.06
C ASP A 220 -17.31 -8.48 4.47
N ASP A 221 -16.48 -8.38 5.50
CA ASP A 221 -16.93 -8.07 6.86
C ASP A 221 -17.52 -6.66 6.95
N PHE A 222 -16.98 -5.70 6.20
CA PHE A 222 -17.51 -4.33 6.13
C PHE A 222 -18.96 -4.31 5.64
N ALA A 223 -19.24 -5.02 4.55
CA ALA A 223 -20.59 -5.12 3.99
C ALA A 223 -21.54 -5.87 4.95
N SER A 224 -21.04 -6.92 5.59
CA SER A 224 -21.80 -7.71 6.58
C SER A 224 -22.18 -6.86 7.79
N VAL A 225 -21.22 -6.12 8.35
CA VAL A 225 -21.43 -5.21 9.47
C VAL A 225 -22.41 -4.11 9.12
N GLN A 226 -22.25 -3.44 7.96
CA GLN A 226 -23.17 -2.40 7.51
C GLN A 226 -24.60 -2.94 7.41
N ASN A 227 -24.79 -4.14 6.89
CA ASN A 227 -26.10 -4.78 6.81
C ASN A 227 -26.69 -5.10 8.18
N ILE A 228 -25.90 -5.62 9.12
CA ILE A 228 -26.34 -5.90 10.49
C ILE A 228 -26.79 -4.61 11.19
N ILE A 229 -26.00 -3.56 11.09
CA ILE A 229 -26.29 -2.24 11.68
C ILE A 229 -27.57 -1.64 11.09
N ASN A 230 -27.73 -1.68 9.76
CA ASN A 230 -28.90 -1.11 9.08
C ASN A 230 -30.23 -1.79 9.45
N ASN A 231 -30.17 -3.06 9.86
CA ASN A 231 -31.35 -3.83 10.28
C ASN A 231 -31.58 -3.85 11.78
N SER A 232 -30.80 -3.07 12.58
CA SER A 232 -30.95 -3.03 14.03
C SER A 232 -31.85 -1.87 14.46
N GLU A 233 -33.00 -2.21 15.06
CA GLU A 233 -33.91 -1.19 15.66
C GLU A 233 -33.26 -0.50 16.86
N GLU A 234 -32.49 -1.25 17.67
CA GLU A 234 -31.79 -0.71 18.83
C GLU A 234 -30.73 0.33 18.41
N PHE A 235 -29.95 0.04 17.37
CA PHE A 235 -28.97 0.98 16.84
C PHE A 235 -29.67 2.19 16.19
N ALA A 236 -30.75 1.98 15.47
CA ALA A 236 -31.57 3.05 14.90
C ALA A 236 -32.12 4.01 15.98
N ALA A 237 -32.58 3.47 17.13
CA ALA A 237 -33.00 4.28 18.27
C ALA A 237 -31.84 5.09 18.87
N ALA A 238 -30.64 4.52 18.96
CA ALA A 238 -29.46 5.21 19.49
C ALA A 238 -28.99 6.37 18.59
N VAL A 239 -29.00 6.19 17.28
CA VAL A 239 -28.65 7.28 16.34
C VAL A 239 -29.74 8.35 16.28
N LYS A 240 -31.01 8.00 16.46
CA LYS A 240 -32.12 8.94 16.54
C LYS A 240 -31.99 9.90 17.72
N LYS A 241 -31.47 9.46 18.88
CA LYS A 241 -31.14 10.32 20.03
C LYS A 241 -30.12 11.40 19.66
N ARG A 242 -29.32 11.20 18.61
CA ARG A 242 -28.32 12.14 18.08
C ARG A 242 -28.84 13.01 16.94
N GLY A 243 -30.17 13.01 16.73
CA GLY A 243 -30.82 13.79 15.70
C GLY A 243 -30.79 13.22 14.29
N ILE A 244 -30.30 11.98 14.14
CA ILE A 244 -30.19 11.29 12.85
C ILE A 244 -31.44 10.45 12.65
N THR A 245 -32.28 10.83 11.69
CA THR A 245 -33.55 10.12 11.39
C THR A 245 -33.43 9.14 10.22
N ASP A 246 -32.48 9.36 9.33
CA ASP A 246 -32.19 8.48 8.17
C ASP A 246 -30.96 7.64 8.43
N THR A 247 -31.15 6.43 8.92
CA THR A 247 -30.06 5.48 9.21
C THR A 247 -29.29 5.03 7.96
N LYS A 248 -29.85 5.20 6.76
CA LYS A 248 -29.15 4.89 5.50
C LYS A 248 -27.99 5.83 5.20
N LYS A 249 -27.93 6.96 5.88
CA LYS A 249 -26.81 7.90 5.82
C LYS A 249 -25.70 7.57 6.82
N VAL A 250 -25.89 6.57 7.65
CA VAL A 250 -24.85 6.13 8.60
C VAL A 250 -23.90 5.18 7.91
N ILE A 251 -22.65 5.58 7.84
CA ILE A 251 -21.55 4.77 7.32
C ILE A 251 -20.84 4.14 8.51
N THR A 252 -20.63 2.82 8.45
CA THR A 252 -19.99 2.08 9.55
C THR A 252 -18.56 1.71 9.20
N THR A 253 -17.69 1.77 10.20
CA THR A 253 -16.31 1.30 10.12
C THR A 253 -16.09 0.24 11.19
N PRO A 254 -15.97 -1.03 10.80
CA PRO A 254 -15.64 -2.11 11.70
C PRO A 254 -14.15 -2.07 12.08
N LEU A 255 -13.88 -2.23 13.35
CA LEU A 255 -12.56 -2.19 13.95
C LEU A 255 -12.37 -3.39 14.87
N THR A 256 -11.14 -3.82 15.08
CA THR A 256 -10.83 -4.87 16.05
C THR A 256 -11.23 -4.43 17.47
N VAL A 257 -11.68 -5.40 18.28
CA VAL A 257 -12.23 -5.08 19.62
C VAL A 257 -11.16 -4.69 20.64
N GLY A 258 -9.88 -4.96 20.37
CA GLY A 258 -8.79 -4.86 21.35
C GLY A 258 -8.79 -6.01 22.35
N TYR A 259 -7.74 -6.10 23.17
CA TYR A 259 -7.60 -7.09 24.22
C TYR A 259 -7.64 -6.41 25.60
N PHE A 260 -8.63 -6.73 26.42
CA PHE A 260 -8.85 -6.11 27.73
C PHE A 260 -8.92 -7.12 28.88
N ASP A 261 -8.40 -8.32 28.67
CA ASP A 261 -8.37 -9.39 29.68
C ASP A 261 -9.77 -9.71 30.24
N GLY A 262 -10.80 -9.70 29.37
CA GLY A 262 -12.19 -9.92 29.73
C GLY A 262 -12.85 -8.80 30.54
N LYS A 263 -12.14 -7.71 30.85
CA LYS A 263 -12.65 -6.59 31.65
C LYS A 263 -13.73 -5.77 30.95
N ASP A 264 -13.80 -5.83 29.63
CA ASP A 264 -14.85 -5.21 28.83
C ASP A 264 -16.13 -6.06 28.72
N GLY A 265 -16.12 -7.28 29.32
CA GLY A 265 -17.24 -8.23 29.33
C GLY A 265 -17.49 -8.90 27.98
N LEU A 266 -16.56 -8.81 27.04
CA LEU A 266 -16.66 -9.47 25.73
C LEU A 266 -16.09 -10.89 25.78
N LYS A 267 -16.67 -11.79 24.97
CA LYS A 267 -16.18 -13.15 24.82
C LYS A 267 -14.90 -13.17 24.01
N GLN A 268 -13.82 -13.68 24.59
CA GLN A 268 -12.51 -13.73 23.95
C GLN A 268 -12.44 -14.70 22.75
N ASP A 269 -13.29 -15.73 22.72
CA ASP A 269 -13.34 -16.75 21.69
C ASP A 269 -14.36 -16.48 20.57
N ALA A 270 -15.01 -15.31 20.57
CA ALA A 270 -15.98 -14.91 19.55
C ALA A 270 -15.33 -13.97 18.50
N ARG A 271 -15.80 -14.05 17.26
CA ARG A 271 -15.37 -13.14 16.20
C ARG A 271 -16.13 -11.83 16.27
N LEU A 272 -15.64 -10.93 17.10
CA LEU A 272 -16.28 -9.65 17.39
C LEU A 272 -15.58 -8.50 16.71
N LEU A 273 -16.36 -7.50 16.29
CA LEU A 273 -15.88 -6.21 15.82
C LEU A 273 -16.56 -5.08 16.59
N LYS A 274 -15.82 -4.05 16.95
CA LYS A 274 -16.34 -2.77 17.44
C LYS A 274 -16.57 -1.85 16.25
N VAL A 275 -17.76 -1.31 16.14
CA VAL A 275 -18.21 -0.53 14.99
C VAL A 275 -18.41 0.89 15.41
N ILE A 276 -17.58 1.78 14.89
CA ILE A 276 -17.79 3.22 14.94
C ILE A 276 -18.57 3.68 13.70
N SER A 277 -19.17 4.83 13.76
CA SER A 277 -20.05 5.31 12.71
C SER A 277 -19.83 6.77 12.39
N TYR A 278 -20.13 7.11 11.15
CA TYR A 278 -20.04 8.46 10.59
C TYR A 278 -21.35 8.80 9.87
N LEU A 279 -21.63 10.07 9.71
CA LEU A 279 -22.79 10.56 8.97
C LEU A 279 -22.37 11.02 7.58
N ASP A 280 -22.97 10.45 6.54
CA ASP A 280 -22.85 10.97 5.16
C ASP A 280 -23.74 12.19 5.01
N VAL A 281 -23.12 13.38 4.97
CA VAL A 281 -23.83 14.64 4.71
C VAL A 281 -23.85 15.04 3.23
N GLY A 282 -23.25 14.22 2.36
CA GLY A 282 -23.23 14.43 0.91
C GLY A 282 -22.08 15.29 0.40
N ASP A 283 -21.06 15.58 1.22
CA ASP A 283 -19.88 16.34 0.84
C ASP A 283 -18.74 15.49 0.28
N GLY A 284 -18.90 14.15 0.32
CA GLY A 284 -17.88 13.18 -0.11
C GLY A 284 -16.88 12.79 0.96
N ASN A 285 -16.96 13.37 2.16
CA ASN A 285 -16.02 13.11 3.26
C ASN A 285 -16.74 12.78 4.58
N TYR A 286 -17.34 11.60 4.66
CA TYR A 286 -18.00 11.18 5.90
C TYR A 286 -17.06 11.10 7.11
N TRP A 287 -15.75 10.96 6.92
CA TRP A 287 -14.76 10.96 8.01
C TRP A 287 -14.77 12.24 8.83
N ALA A 288 -15.22 13.37 8.25
CA ALA A 288 -15.35 14.64 8.96
C ALA A 288 -16.59 14.71 9.87
N HIS A 289 -17.46 13.70 9.85
CA HIS A 289 -18.77 13.71 10.51
C HIS A 289 -18.96 12.52 11.46
N PRO A 290 -18.07 12.35 12.49
CA PRO A 290 -18.14 11.22 13.41
C PRO A 290 -19.39 11.27 14.28
N ILE A 291 -19.99 10.11 14.52
CA ILE A 291 -21.09 9.90 15.48
C ILE A 291 -20.45 9.43 16.78
N GLU A 292 -20.17 10.37 17.67
CA GLU A 292 -19.42 10.11 18.89
C GLU A 292 -20.22 9.38 19.97
N ASN A 293 -19.47 8.70 20.86
CA ASN A 293 -19.99 7.99 22.02
C ASN A 293 -21.09 6.96 21.68
N LEU A 294 -20.96 6.32 20.54
CA LEU A 294 -21.80 5.23 20.09
C LEU A 294 -20.95 4.17 19.41
N VAL A 295 -20.85 2.99 20.01
CA VAL A 295 -20.14 1.85 19.46
C VAL A 295 -21.03 0.64 19.52
N ALA A 296 -21.25 -0.02 18.39
CA ALA A 296 -21.88 -1.32 18.35
C ALA A 296 -20.82 -2.42 18.36
N VAL A 297 -21.02 -3.45 19.19
CA VAL A 297 -20.23 -4.68 19.14
C VAL A 297 -20.99 -5.70 18.34
N VAL A 298 -20.44 -6.10 17.22
CA VAL A 298 -21.06 -7.03 16.28
C VAL A 298 -20.37 -8.39 16.37
N ASP A 299 -21.16 -9.44 16.52
CA ASP A 299 -20.72 -10.82 16.38
C ASP A 299 -20.97 -11.27 14.94
N LEU A 300 -19.89 -11.53 14.21
CA LEU A 300 -19.94 -11.89 12.80
C LEU A 300 -20.45 -13.31 12.55
N GLU A 301 -20.31 -14.22 13.52
CA GLU A 301 -20.85 -15.58 13.42
C GLU A 301 -22.35 -15.58 13.66
N GLN A 302 -22.79 -14.86 14.71
CA GLN A 302 -24.21 -14.75 15.05
C GLN A 302 -24.95 -13.75 14.17
N LYS A 303 -24.23 -12.94 13.38
CA LYS A 303 -24.75 -11.88 12.50
C LYS A 303 -25.68 -10.91 13.22
N LYS A 304 -25.28 -10.48 14.43
CA LYS A 304 -26.07 -9.56 15.26
C LYS A 304 -25.21 -8.65 16.11
N ILE A 305 -25.80 -7.55 16.56
CA ILE A 305 -25.24 -6.72 17.62
C ILE A 305 -25.39 -7.47 18.95
N VAL A 306 -24.29 -7.61 19.68
CA VAL A 306 -24.27 -8.26 21.01
C VAL A 306 -24.18 -7.24 22.14
N LYS A 307 -23.74 -6.02 21.86
CA LYS A 307 -23.66 -4.92 22.83
C LYS A 307 -23.69 -3.57 22.09
N ILE A 308 -24.36 -2.59 22.67
CA ILE A 308 -24.22 -1.18 22.28
C ILE A 308 -23.59 -0.44 23.45
N GLU A 309 -22.44 0.18 23.21
CA GLU A 309 -21.78 1.08 24.16
C GLU A 309 -22.22 2.49 23.80
N GLU A 310 -23.01 3.11 24.70
CA GLU A 310 -23.58 4.44 24.49
C GLU A 310 -23.19 5.38 25.61
N GLY A 311 -22.67 6.54 25.25
CA GLY A 311 -22.33 7.62 26.18
C GLY A 311 -23.12 8.90 25.90
N PRO A 312 -22.73 10.02 26.55
CA PRO A 312 -23.38 11.31 26.36
C PRO A 312 -23.42 11.74 24.90
N VAL A 313 -24.57 12.26 24.47
CA VAL A 313 -24.73 12.75 23.10
C VAL A 313 -23.82 13.93 22.83
N VAL A 314 -23.06 13.83 21.74
CA VAL A 314 -22.26 14.92 21.18
C VAL A 314 -22.85 15.25 19.82
N PRO A 315 -23.07 16.53 19.49
CA PRO A 315 -23.57 16.91 18.16
C PRO A 315 -22.64 16.45 17.05
N VAL A 316 -23.22 15.91 15.98
CA VAL A 316 -22.44 15.55 14.79
C VAL A 316 -21.98 16.83 14.09
N PRO A 317 -20.70 16.95 13.72
CA PRO A 317 -20.22 18.08 12.92
C PRO A 317 -20.90 18.08 11.55
N MET A 318 -21.53 19.21 11.17
CA MET A 318 -22.30 19.30 9.91
C MET A 318 -21.64 20.19 8.86
N THR A 319 -20.52 20.84 9.18
CA THR A 319 -19.80 21.69 8.23
C THR A 319 -19.14 20.83 7.16
N ALA A 320 -19.50 21.05 5.89
CA ALA A 320 -18.90 20.33 4.76
C ALA A 320 -17.37 20.49 4.71
N ARG A 321 -16.69 19.37 4.46
CA ARG A 321 -15.21 19.26 4.42
C ARG A 321 -14.80 18.29 3.32
N PRO A 322 -14.97 18.65 2.04
CA PRO A 322 -14.62 17.77 0.95
C PRO A 322 -13.11 17.44 0.97
N PHE A 323 -12.75 16.18 0.76
CA PHE A 323 -11.33 15.77 0.78
C PHE A 323 -10.62 15.98 -0.57
N ASP A 324 -11.36 16.20 -1.65
CA ASP A 324 -10.82 16.33 -3.01
C ASP A 324 -10.14 17.69 -3.29
N GLY A 325 -10.03 18.54 -2.28
CA GLY A 325 -9.35 19.82 -2.36
C GLY A 325 -10.12 20.92 -3.08
N ARG A 326 -11.41 20.74 -3.35
CA ARG A 326 -12.28 21.77 -3.95
C ARG A 326 -12.33 23.08 -3.15
N ASP A 327 -12.09 23.00 -1.87
CA ASP A 327 -12.06 24.15 -0.93
C ASP A 327 -10.64 24.69 -0.69
N ARG A 328 -9.61 24.18 -1.39
CA ARG A 328 -8.25 24.66 -1.22
C ARG A 328 -8.08 26.08 -1.77
N VAL A 329 -7.49 26.95 -0.95
CA VAL A 329 -7.16 28.32 -1.31
C VAL A 329 -5.75 28.46 -1.89
N ALA A 330 -4.85 27.51 -1.57
CA ALA A 330 -3.46 27.57 -2.02
C ALA A 330 -3.35 27.28 -3.54
N PRO A 331 -2.56 28.06 -4.27
CA PRO A 331 -2.31 27.79 -5.68
C PRO A 331 -1.63 26.44 -5.87
N ALA A 332 -1.95 25.75 -6.96
CA ALA A 332 -1.31 24.51 -7.31
C ALA A 332 0.20 24.74 -7.57
N VAL A 333 1.03 23.82 -7.11
CA VAL A 333 2.46 23.83 -7.43
C VAL A 333 2.67 23.51 -8.92
N LYS A 334 3.67 24.13 -9.51
CA LYS A 334 4.05 23.84 -10.89
C LYS A 334 4.66 22.44 -10.97
N PRO A 335 4.35 21.64 -12.00
CA PRO A 335 4.92 20.33 -12.17
C PRO A 335 6.45 20.40 -12.35
N MET A 336 7.14 19.39 -11.83
CA MET A 336 8.57 19.19 -12.02
C MET A 336 8.78 17.86 -12.73
N GLN A 337 9.67 17.83 -13.71
CA GLN A 337 10.08 16.60 -14.39
C GLN A 337 11.53 16.27 -14.08
N ILE A 338 11.80 14.98 -13.84
CA ILE A 338 13.15 14.44 -13.73
C ILE A 338 13.40 13.59 -14.95
N ILE A 339 14.51 13.85 -15.65
CA ILE A 339 14.88 13.20 -16.91
C ILE A 339 16.23 12.52 -16.73
N GLU A 340 16.34 11.29 -17.19
CA GLU A 340 17.54 10.47 -17.20
C GLU A 340 17.93 10.18 -18.66
N PRO A 341 18.55 11.13 -19.37
CA PRO A 341 18.72 11.08 -20.83
C PRO A 341 19.68 9.96 -21.29
N GLU A 342 20.56 9.49 -20.42
CA GLU A 342 21.50 8.40 -20.68
C GLU A 342 21.00 7.05 -20.14
N GLY A 343 19.78 7.02 -19.57
CA GLY A 343 19.20 5.86 -18.94
C GLY A 343 19.37 5.84 -17.43
N LYS A 344 18.94 4.75 -16.82
CA LYS A 344 18.97 4.56 -15.37
C LYS A 344 20.30 3.96 -14.90
N ASN A 345 20.75 4.34 -13.71
CA ASN A 345 21.91 3.75 -13.07
C ASN A 345 21.60 2.41 -12.36
N TYR A 346 20.37 1.92 -12.45
CA TYR A 346 19.95 0.65 -11.89
C TYR A 346 19.28 -0.22 -12.95
N THR A 347 19.25 -1.52 -12.70
CA THR A 347 18.56 -2.49 -13.53
C THR A 347 17.56 -3.28 -12.69
N ILE A 348 16.45 -3.66 -13.30
CA ILE A 348 15.45 -4.57 -12.74
C ILE A 348 15.37 -5.77 -13.69
N THR A 349 15.76 -6.95 -13.21
CA THR A 349 15.72 -8.20 -13.97
C THR A 349 14.80 -9.18 -13.27
N GLY A 350 13.57 -9.30 -13.75
CA GLY A 350 12.51 -9.94 -12.98
C GLY A 350 12.29 -9.19 -11.67
N ASP A 351 12.46 -9.88 -10.56
CA ASP A 351 12.29 -9.33 -9.21
C ASP A 351 13.64 -8.96 -8.54
N MET A 352 14.75 -9.06 -9.30
CA MET A 352 16.09 -8.66 -8.85
C MET A 352 16.40 -7.22 -9.25
N ILE A 353 16.83 -6.43 -8.28
CA ILE A 353 17.27 -5.06 -8.48
C ILE A 353 18.78 -4.97 -8.23
N HIS A 354 19.48 -4.39 -9.19
CA HIS A 354 20.90 -4.04 -9.06
C HIS A 354 21.06 -2.52 -9.16
N TRP A 355 21.75 -1.93 -8.19
CA TRP A 355 22.11 -0.51 -8.18
C TRP A 355 23.46 -0.28 -7.52
N ARG A 356 24.41 0.27 -8.27
CA ARG A 356 25.77 0.50 -7.75
C ARG A 356 26.38 -0.78 -7.18
N ASN A 357 26.65 -0.82 -5.88
CA ASN A 357 27.19 -1.97 -5.16
C ASN A 357 26.11 -2.87 -4.55
N TRP A 358 24.83 -2.52 -4.71
CA TRP A 358 23.71 -3.24 -4.14
C TRP A 358 23.09 -4.24 -5.12
N ASP A 359 22.80 -5.43 -4.63
CA ASP A 359 21.89 -6.39 -5.26
C ASP A 359 20.85 -6.80 -4.21
N PHE A 360 19.59 -6.84 -4.59
CA PHE A 360 18.52 -7.33 -3.73
C PHE A 360 17.33 -7.84 -4.54
N HIS A 361 16.58 -8.75 -3.93
CA HIS A 361 15.32 -9.26 -4.45
C HIS A 361 14.16 -8.49 -3.85
N LEU A 362 13.13 -8.22 -4.65
CA LEU A 362 11.89 -7.54 -4.28
C LEU A 362 10.71 -8.45 -4.57
N SER A 363 9.82 -8.62 -3.60
CA SER A 363 8.53 -9.33 -3.76
C SER A 363 7.44 -8.64 -2.97
N MET A 364 6.18 -9.07 -3.17
CA MET A 364 5.00 -8.55 -2.48
C MET A 364 4.35 -9.63 -1.62
N ASN A 365 3.94 -9.25 -0.41
CA ASN A 365 3.16 -10.08 0.49
C ASN A 365 1.88 -9.34 0.89
N SER A 366 0.75 -10.04 0.93
CA SER A 366 -0.57 -9.43 1.21
C SER A 366 -0.68 -8.83 2.62
N ARG A 367 0.05 -9.36 3.60
CA ARG A 367 0.02 -8.87 4.98
C ARG A 367 0.95 -7.69 5.22
N VAL A 368 2.22 -7.80 4.79
CA VAL A 368 3.29 -6.86 5.16
C VAL A 368 3.71 -5.92 4.03
N GLY A 369 3.14 -6.04 2.83
CA GLY A 369 3.56 -5.26 1.68
C GLY A 369 4.86 -5.74 1.05
N PRO A 370 5.69 -4.84 0.50
CA PRO A 370 6.95 -5.21 -0.13
C PRO A 370 7.94 -5.86 0.82
N MET A 371 8.56 -6.94 0.36
CA MET A 371 9.62 -7.67 1.03
C MET A 371 10.92 -7.49 0.25
N ILE A 372 11.93 -6.95 0.92
CA ILE A 372 13.29 -6.82 0.38
C ILE A 372 14.11 -7.99 0.89
N SER A 373 14.63 -8.82 -0.02
CA SER A 373 15.29 -10.07 0.37
C SER A 373 16.67 -10.22 -0.26
N THR A 374 17.50 -11.09 0.31
CA THR A 374 18.84 -11.46 -0.16
C THR A 374 19.73 -10.24 -0.48
N VAL A 375 19.63 -9.20 0.36
CA VAL A 375 20.39 -7.96 0.15
C VAL A 375 21.87 -8.22 0.30
N THR A 376 22.63 -7.88 -0.73
CA THR A 376 24.08 -7.95 -0.74
C THR A 376 24.68 -6.61 -1.12
N TYR A 377 25.89 -6.36 -0.62
CA TYR A 377 26.70 -5.20 -0.97
C TYR A 377 28.07 -5.65 -1.46
N ASN A 378 28.48 -5.16 -2.62
CA ASN A 378 29.79 -5.45 -3.18
C ASN A 378 30.83 -4.50 -2.57
N ASP A 379 31.59 -5.00 -1.63
CA ASP A 379 32.65 -4.26 -0.95
C ASP A 379 33.99 -4.58 -1.62
N ASN A 380 34.43 -3.72 -2.54
CA ASN A 380 35.69 -3.86 -3.29
C ASN A 380 35.87 -5.26 -3.96
N GLY A 381 34.82 -5.78 -4.58
CA GLY A 381 34.82 -7.07 -5.26
C GLY A 381 34.40 -8.25 -4.37
N THR A 382 34.16 -8.03 -3.09
CA THR A 382 33.65 -9.05 -2.16
C THR A 382 32.17 -8.80 -1.88
N LYS A 383 31.28 -9.68 -2.32
CA LYS A 383 29.85 -9.61 -1.99
C LYS A 383 29.60 -9.98 -0.53
N ARG A 384 29.17 -9.03 0.28
CA ARG A 384 28.76 -9.23 1.67
C ARG A 384 27.24 -9.47 1.74
N LYS A 385 26.82 -10.44 2.56
CA LYS A 385 25.44 -10.58 3.01
C LYS A 385 25.12 -9.40 3.93
N VAL A 386 24.10 -8.61 3.62
CA VAL A 386 23.66 -7.46 4.44
C VAL A 386 22.38 -7.80 5.20
N MET A 387 21.38 -8.29 4.49
CA MET A 387 20.07 -8.61 5.05
C MET A 387 19.46 -9.79 4.30
N TYR A 388 18.92 -10.77 5.02
CA TYR A 388 18.20 -11.87 4.37
C TYR A 388 16.83 -11.42 3.91
N GLU A 389 16.08 -10.78 4.80
CA GLU A 389 14.73 -10.31 4.53
C GLU A 389 14.40 -9.11 5.41
N GLY A 390 13.71 -8.12 4.85
CA GLY A 390 13.16 -6.98 5.54
C GLY A 390 11.79 -6.62 4.98
N SER A 391 10.85 -6.35 5.87
CA SER A 391 9.48 -5.96 5.55
C SER A 391 8.89 -5.10 6.68
N LEU A 392 7.70 -4.56 6.48
CA LEU A 392 6.92 -3.93 7.55
C LEU A 392 6.28 -5.03 8.42
N GLY A 393 7.01 -5.56 9.40
CA GLY A 393 6.56 -6.66 10.24
C GLY A 393 5.38 -6.32 11.15
N GLY A 394 5.23 -5.04 11.53
CA GLY A 394 4.12 -4.54 12.33
C GLY A 394 4.13 -3.03 12.43
N MET A 395 2.95 -2.46 12.58
CA MET A 395 2.74 -1.04 12.82
C MET A 395 1.62 -0.90 13.86
N ILE A 396 1.92 -0.32 15.02
CA ILE A 396 0.97 -0.15 16.12
C ILE A 396 0.63 1.33 16.28
N VAL A 397 -0.66 1.66 16.23
CA VAL A 397 -1.17 3.03 16.33
C VAL A 397 -2.14 3.14 17.51
N PRO A 398 -1.65 3.36 18.76
CA PRO A 398 -2.51 3.56 19.93
C PRO A 398 -3.00 5.01 20.02
N TYR A 399 -4.30 5.21 20.15
CA TYR A 399 -4.90 6.54 20.28
C TYR A 399 -4.89 7.05 21.73
N GLY A 400 -5.01 6.17 22.71
CA GLY A 400 -4.88 6.49 24.14
C GLY A 400 -5.95 7.43 24.72
N ASP A 401 -7.08 7.57 24.05
CA ASP A 401 -8.23 8.37 24.50
C ASP A 401 -9.22 7.45 25.22
N PRO A 402 -9.68 7.78 26.44
CA PRO A 402 -10.55 6.90 27.24
C PRO A 402 -12.03 6.92 26.84
N ASP A 403 -12.47 7.78 25.92
CA ASP A 403 -13.88 7.86 25.54
C ASP A 403 -14.36 6.62 24.79
N ILE A 404 -15.67 6.36 24.83
CA ILE A 404 -16.31 5.13 24.33
C ILE A 404 -15.93 4.79 22.90
N GLY A 405 -15.89 5.79 22.01
CA GLY A 405 -15.51 5.59 20.60
C GLY A 405 -14.00 5.45 20.36
N TRP A 406 -13.15 5.56 21.42
CA TRP A 406 -11.72 5.75 21.25
C TRP A 406 -10.84 4.82 22.08
N TYR A 407 -11.27 4.39 23.27
CA TYR A 407 -10.43 3.69 24.25
C TYR A 407 -9.80 2.39 23.71
N PHE A 408 -10.47 1.72 22.78
CA PHE A 408 -10.03 0.45 22.20
C PHE A 408 -9.16 0.63 20.94
N LYS A 409 -9.01 1.87 20.45
CA LYS A 409 -8.24 2.13 19.24
C LYS A 409 -6.74 1.99 19.50
N ALA A 410 -6.22 0.81 19.21
CA ALA A 410 -4.79 0.48 19.23
C ALA A 410 -4.57 -0.55 18.11
N TYR A 411 -4.35 -0.07 16.89
CA TYR A 411 -4.37 -0.91 15.69
C TYR A 411 -3.01 -1.49 15.38
N LEU A 412 -3.02 -2.75 14.97
CA LEU A 412 -1.91 -3.44 14.32
C LEU A 412 -2.29 -3.63 12.85
N ASP A 413 -2.15 -2.58 12.03
CA ASP A 413 -2.73 -2.51 10.69
C ASP A 413 -2.29 -3.67 9.76
N SER A 414 -1.05 -4.14 9.88
CA SER A 414 -0.57 -5.32 9.12
C SER A 414 -1.25 -6.63 9.55
N GLY A 415 -1.60 -6.76 10.83
CA GLY A 415 -2.29 -7.94 11.38
C GLY A 415 -3.80 -7.84 11.26
N ASP A 416 -4.36 -6.65 11.52
CA ASP A 416 -5.80 -6.43 11.54
C ASP A 416 -6.44 -6.42 10.15
N TYR A 417 -5.74 -5.88 9.13
CA TYR A 417 -6.31 -5.66 7.79
C TYR A 417 -5.43 -6.17 6.65
N GLY A 418 -4.13 -6.38 6.87
CA GLY A 418 -3.18 -6.72 5.82
C GLY A 418 -2.80 -5.51 4.96
N MET A 419 -1.73 -4.84 5.31
CA MET A 419 -1.33 -3.60 4.63
C MET A 419 -0.95 -3.81 3.17
N GLY A 420 -0.44 -5.00 2.79
CA GLY A 420 -0.18 -5.33 1.39
C GLY A 420 -1.46 -5.46 0.58
N THR A 421 -2.54 -6.03 1.15
CA THR A 421 -3.86 -6.08 0.51
C THR A 421 -4.45 -4.67 0.29
N LEU A 422 -4.11 -3.72 1.16
CA LEU A 422 -4.56 -2.34 1.10
C LEU A 422 -3.62 -1.42 0.30
N THR A 423 -2.77 -1.99 -0.54
CA THR A 423 -1.87 -1.23 -1.41
C THR A 423 -2.62 -0.33 -2.37
N SER A 424 -2.24 0.94 -2.42
CA SER A 424 -2.78 1.94 -3.36
C SER A 424 -1.91 2.07 -4.60
N PRO A 425 -2.51 2.11 -5.81
CA PRO A 425 -1.77 2.38 -7.03
C PRO A 425 -1.07 3.73 -7.03
N ILE A 426 0.23 3.74 -7.30
CA ILE A 426 1.06 4.94 -7.32
C ILE A 426 0.82 5.77 -8.59
N ALA A 427 0.63 7.08 -8.43
CA ALA A 427 0.53 8.03 -9.52
C ALA A 427 1.90 8.67 -9.78
N ARG A 428 2.48 8.39 -10.98
CA ARG A 428 3.75 8.99 -11.42
C ARG A 428 3.63 10.51 -11.52
N GLY A 429 4.65 11.21 -11.05
CA GLY A 429 4.67 12.68 -11.02
C GLY A 429 3.88 13.29 -9.86
N LYS A 430 3.25 12.47 -9.02
CA LYS A 430 2.51 12.89 -7.81
C LYS A 430 2.99 12.10 -6.60
N ASP A 431 2.66 10.81 -6.53
CA ASP A 431 3.01 9.94 -5.40
C ASP A 431 4.47 9.46 -5.51
N ALA A 432 5.00 9.38 -6.71
CA ALA A 432 6.41 9.11 -6.99
C ALA A 432 6.91 10.09 -8.07
N PRO A 433 8.24 10.33 -8.16
CA PRO A 433 8.82 11.21 -9.18
C PRO A 433 8.51 10.76 -10.61
N SER A 434 8.63 11.68 -11.56
CA SER A 434 8.35 11.41 -12.98
C SER A 434 9.28 10.36 -13.61
N ASN A 435 10.48 10.16 -13.07
CA ASN A 435 11.44 9.14 -13.50
C ASN A 435 11.24 7.76 -12.86
N ALA A 436 10.24 7.57 -12.00
CA ALA A 436 10.00 6.30 -11.33
C ALA A 436 9.60 5.17 -12.30
N VAL A 437 10.11 3.98 -12.08
CA VAL A 437 9.58 2.72 -12.64
C VAL A 437 8.50 2.22 -11.71
N LEU A 438 7.34 1.88 -12.27
CA LEU A 438 6.19 1.40 -11.51
C LEU A 438 6.00 -0.09 -11.79
N LEU A 439 5.95 -0.89 -10.74
CA LEU A 439 5.82 -2.34 -10.80
C LEU A 439 4.41 -2.75 -10.42
N ASN A 440 3.86 -3.69 -11.18
CA ASN A 440 2.60 -4.35 -10.85
C ASN A 440 2.88 -5.55 -9.96
N GLU A 441 1.97 -5.85 -9.03
CA GLU A 441 2.10 -6.99 -8.13
C GLU A 441 0.82 -7.83 -8.15
N THR A 442 0.94 -9.11 -7.77
CA THR A 442 -0.19 -10.03 -7.71
C THR A 442 -0.27 -10.62 -6.31
N ILE A 443 -1.46 -10.56 -5.71
CA ILE A 443 -1.81 -11.20 -4.44
C ILE A 443 -3.12 -11.99 -4.60
N ALA A 444 -3.47 -12.78 -3.60
CA ALA A 444 -4.79 -13.40 -3.53
C ALA A 444 -5.81 -12.48 -2.81
N ASP A 445 -7.05 -12.45 -3.29
CA ASP A 445 -8.15 -11.87 -2.53
C ASP A 445 -8.69 -12.87 -1.48
N TYR A 446 -9.67 -12.43 -0.66
CA TYR A 446 -10.25 -13.26 0.40
C TYR A 446 -11.07 -14.47 -0.12
N THR A 447 -11.35 -14.55 -1.41
CA THR A 447 -11.99 -15.72 -2.06
C THR A 447 -10.98 -16.70 -2.65
N GLY A 448 -9.69 -16.34 -2.62
CA GLY A 448 -8.58 -17.08 -3.21
C GLY A 448 -8.37 -16.80 -4.69
N VAL A 449 -8.98 -15.75 -5.22
CA VAL A 449 -8.78 -15.34 -6.61
C VAL A 449 -7.55 -14.44 -6.70
N PRO A 450 -6.63 -14.68 -7.65
CA PRO A 450 -5.52 -13.79 -7.89
C PRO A 450 -6.00 -12.39 -8.31
N MET A 451 -5.47 -11.38 -7.65
CA MET A 451 -5.76 -9.97 -7.90
C MET A 451 -4.48 -9.23 -8.25
N GLU A 452 -4.45 -8.60 -9.41
CA GLU A 452 -3.35 -7.71 -9.80
C GLU A 452 -3.55 -6.33 -9.17
N ILE A 453 -2.48 -5.81 -8.57
CA ILE A 453 -2.40 -4.43 -8.07
C ILE A 453 -1.50 -3.67 -9.04
N PRO A 454 -2.07 -2.83 -9.92
CA PRO A 454 -1.29 -2.07 -10.87
C PRO A 454 -0.49 -0.98 -10.16
N ARG A 455 0.75 -0.77 -10.56
CA ARG A 455 1.62 0.27 -10.02
C ARG A 455 1.74 0.23 -8.49
N ALA A 456 1.89 -0.98 -7.95
CA ALA A 456 1.95 -1.23 -6.50
C ALA A 456 3.22 -0.66 -5.86
N ILE A 457 4.35 -0.73 -6.58
CA ILE A 457 5.66 -0.33 -6.08
C ILE A 457 6.30 0.63 -7.09
N ALA A 458 6.97 1.68 -6.58
CA ALA A 458 7.78 2.58 -7.38
C ALA A 458 9.26 2.43 -7.05
N VAL A 459 10.10 2.26 -8.08
CA VAL A 459 11.56 2.25 -7.96
C VAL A 459 12.11 3.46 -8.70
N PHE A 460 12.92 4.25 -8.04
CA PHE A 460 13.51 5.45 -8.63
C PHE A 460 14.81 5.87 -7.95
N GLU A 461 15.67 6.50 -8.72
CA GLU A 461 16.85 7.18 -8.20
C GLU A 461 16.51 8.65 -7.93
N ARG A 462 17.05 9.22 -6.86
CA ARG A 462 16.89 10.63 -6.52
C ARG A 462 18.22 11.29 -6.20
N TYR A 463 18.32 12.59 -6.50
CA TYR A 463 19.41 13.44 -6.02
C TYR A 463 19.26 13.68 -4.51
N ALA A 464 20.32 13.44 -3.75
CA ALA A 464 20.31 13.53 -2.29
C ALA A 464 21.32 14.57 -1.75
N GLY A 465 21.77 15.48 -2.60
CA GLY A 465 22.72 16.52 -2.23
C GLY A 465 24.16 16.24 -2.73
N PRO A 466 25.13 17.02 -2.31
CA PRO A 466 26.53 16.75 -2.59
C PRO A 466 27.04 15.57 -1.74
N GLU A 467 27.79 14.67 -2.37
CA GLU A 467 28.54 13.62 -1.65
C GLU A 467 29.87 14.18 -1.15
N TYR A 468 30.60 14.86 -2.02
CA TYR A 468 31.85 15.51 -1.69
C TYR A 468 31.90 16.91 -2.30
N LYS A 469 32.40 17.87 -1.56
CA LYS A 469 32.61 19.24 -2.03
C LYS A 469 33.86 19.81 -1.38
N HIS A 470 34.82 20.21 -2.20
CA HIS A 470 36.00 20.94 -1.73
C HIS A 470 36.46 21.98 -2.76
N GLN A 471 36.93 23.10 -2.26
CA GLN A 471 37.62 24.13 -3.05
C GLN A 471 38.86 24.59 -2.30
N GLU A 472 40.00 24.43 -2.94
CA GLU A 472 41.28 24.92 -2.46
C GLU A 472 41.70 26.13 -3.30
N MET A 473 42.38 27.10 -2.66
CA MET A 473 42.83 28.31 -3.35
C MET A 473 43.83 27.95 -4.47
N GLY A 474 43.57 28.40 -5.68
CA GLY A 474 44.40 28.11 -6.84
C GLY A 474 44.25 26.71 -7.45
N GLN A 475 43.30 25.91 -6.95
CA GLN A 475 42.98 24.57 -7.45
C GLN A 475 41.58 24.53 -8.08
N PRO A 476 41.30 23.56 -8.97
CA PRO A 476 39.95 23.35 -9.47
C PRO A 476 38.97 23.02 -8.32
N ASN A 477 37.75 23.53 -8.43
CA ASN A 477 36.67 23.14 -7.53
C ASN A 477 36.25 21.69 -7.80
N VAL A 478 36.22 20.86 -6.77
CA VAL A 478 35.76 19.46 -6.85
C VAL A 478 34.40 19.33 -6.18
N SER A 479 33.45 18.76 -6.89
CA SER A 479 32.12 18.46 -6.36
C SER A 479 31.58 17.20 -6.99
N THR A 480 31.05 16.30 -6.16
CA THR A 480 30.35 15.08 -6.60
C THR A 480 28.96 15.06 -5.99
N GLU A 481 28.03 14.47 -6.69
CA GLU A 481 26.64 14.32 -6.24
C GLU A 481 26.42 13.00 -5.53
N ARG A 482 25.54 13.01 -4.53
CA ARG A 482 25.02 11.81 -3.88
C ARG A 482 23.71 11.42 -4.52
N ARG A 483 23.58 10.15 -4.84
CA ARG A 483 22.36 9.52 -5.30
C ARG A 483 21.85 8.51 -4.28
N GLU A 484 20.54 8.28 -4.29
CA GLU A 484 19.86 7.29 -3.49
C GLU A 484 18.88 6.53 -4.38
N LEU A 485 18.86 5.20 -4.25
CA LEU A 485 17.80 4.39 -4.83
C LEU A 485 16.69 4.23 -3.82
N VAL A 486 15.46 4.50 -4.24
CA VAL A 486 14.27 4.41 -3.40
C VAL A 486 13.33 3.34 -3.96
N VAL A 487 12.86 2.47 -3.08
CA VAL A 487 11.73 1.56 -3.32
C VAL A 487 10.57 2.06 -2.47
N ARG A 488 9.55 2.64 -3.11
CA ARG A 488 8.38 3.25 -2.47
C ARG A 488 7.15 2.38 -2.61
N TRP A 489 6.38 2.32 -1.54
CA TRP A 489 5.09 1.67 -1.49
C TRP A 489 4.11 2.51 -0.68
N ILE A 490 2.81 2.48 -1.05
CA ILE A 490 1.76 3.21 -0.36
C ILE A 490 0.62 2.26 -0.01
N SER A 491 0.13 2.34 1.23
CA SER A 491 -1.02 1.57 1.71
C SER A 491 -2.08 2.50 2.27
N THR A 492 -3.34 2.34 1.82
CA THR A 492 -4.48 3.11 2.30
C THR A 492 -5.25 2.31 3.34
N VAL A 493 -5.12 2.69 4.60
CA VAL A 493 -5.79 2.03 5.73
C VAL A 493 -6.90 2.94 6.27
N GLY A 494 -8.13 2.69 5.85
CA GLY A 494 -9.27 3.51 6.21
C GLY A 494 -9.13 4.95 5.73
N ASN A 495 -8.96 5.89 6.68
CA ASN A 495 -8.80 7.31 6.38
C ASN A 495 -7.35 7.77 6.21
N TYR A 496 -6.37 6.90 6.42
CA TYR A 496 -4.95 7.22 6.31
C TYR A 496 -4.30 6.59 5.10
N ASP A 497 -3.33 7.29 4.52
CA ASP A 497 -2.41 6.79 3.52
C ASP A 497 -1.01 6.77 4.12
N TYR A 498 -0.40 5.60 4.17
CA TYR A 498 0.96 5.40 4.68
C TYR A 498 1.92 5.20 3.52
N ILE A 499 2.99 5.98 3.51
CA ILE A 499 4.04 5.96 2.50
C ILE A 499 5.29 5.38 3.13
N PHE A 500 5.84 4.32 2.55
CA PHE A 500 7.05 3.67 3.04
C PHE A 500 8.11 3.66 1.95
N ASP A 501 9.30 4.15 2.28
CA ASP A 501 10.48 4.16 1.42
C ASP A 501 11.58 3.31 2.03
N TRP A 502 12.08 2.33 1.25
CA TRP A 502 13.38 1.74 1.46
C TRP A 502 14.39 2.56 0.67
N ILE A 503 15.44 3.05 1.32
CA ILE A 503 16.41 3.98 0.73
C ILE A 503 17.79 3.35 0.78
N PHE A 504 18.32 3.02 -0.37
CA PHE A 504 19.67 2.47 -0.50
C PHE A 504 20.66 3.61 -0.77
N HIS A 505 21.72 3.68 0.04
CA HIS A 505 22.77 4.68 -0.07
C HIS A 505 24.03 4.08 -0.67
N GLU A 506 24.80 4.87 -1.42
CA GLU A 506 26.05 4.40 -2.05
C GLU A 506 27.09 3.93 -1.03
N ASN A 507 27.05 4.44 0.19
CA ASN A 507 27.97 4.10 1.27
C ASN A 507 27.67 2.79 2.01
N GLY A 508 26.72 1.99 1.51
CA GLY A 508 26.38 0.70 2.12
C GLY A 508 25.38 0.76 3.28
N THR A 509 24.71 1.89 3.50
CA THR A 509 23.63 2.01 4.49
C THR A 509 22.25 1.87 3.82
N ILE A 510 21.26 1.41 4.60
CA ILE A 510 19.85 1.37 4.20
C ILE A 510 19.09 2.29 5.14
N GLY A 511 18.39 3.26 4.59
CA GLY A 511 17.44 4.12 5.28
C GLY A 511 16.00 3.61 5.11
N ILE A 512 15.14 4.00 6.04
CA ILE A 512 13.71 3.77 5.95
C ILE A 512 13.00 5.05 6.34
N ASP A 513 12.15 5.53 5.43
CA ASP A 513 11.25 6.65 5.71
C ASP A 513 9.81 6.13 5.77
N ALA A 514 9.07 6.63 6.77
CA ALA A 514 7.65 6.40 6.87
C ALA A 514 6.91 7.74 6.91
N GLY A 515 6.00 7.92 5.97
CA GLY A 515 5.12 9.08 5.89
C GLY A 515 3.69 8.69 6.18
N ALA A 516 2.89 9.62 6.69
CA ALA A 516 1.46 9.46 6.77
C ALA A 516 0.77 10.71 6.21
N THR A 517 -0.28 10.46 5.47
CA THR A 517 -1.14 11.46 4.83
C THR A 517 -2.59 10.96 4.83
N GLY A 518 -3.42 11.45 3.94
CA GLY A 518 -4.83 11.09 3.87
C GLY A 518 -5.72 12.03 4.67
N ILE A 519 -6.75 11.50 5.32
CA ILE A 519 -7.72 12.27 6.10
C ILE A 519 -7.48 12.02 7.58
N GLU A 520 -7.23 13.08 8.35
CA GLU A 520 -7.08 12.96 9.80
C GLU A 520 -8.33 12.39 10.47
N ALA A 521 -8.15 11.50 11.45
CA ALA A 521 -9.23 11.10 12.33
C ALA A 521 -9.63 12.27 13.21
N VAL A 522 -10.88 12.70 13.09
CA VAL A 522 -11.43 13.80 13.88
C VAL A 522 -12.34 13.27 14.97
N LYS A 523 -12.45 14.04 16.06
CA LYS A 523 -13.34 13.75 17.18
C LYS A 523 -14.36 14.88 17.34
N GLY A 524 -15.63 14.53 17.39
CA GLY A 524 -16.69 15.46 17.75
C GLY A 524 -16.60 15.89 19.21
N VAL A 525 -16.80 17.17 19.50
CA VAL A 525 -16.78 17.74 20.87
C VAL A 525 -17.96 18.65 21.09
N LYS A 526 -18.37 18.85 22.35
CA LYS A 526 -19.44 19.78 22.71
C LYS A 526 -18.96 21.24 22.71
N ALA A 527 -17.70 21.47 22.97
CA ALA A 527 -17.10 22.78 23.00
C ALA A 527 -17.20 23.50 21.67
N LYS A 528 -17.63 24.76 21.66
CA LYS A 528 -17.69 25.60 20.44
C LYS A 528 -16.41 26.38 20.22
N THR A 529 -15.73 26.74 21.31
CA THR A 529 -14.47 27.48 21.31
C THR A 529 -13.51 26.88 22.34
N MET A 530 -12.23 27.24 22.28
CA MET A 530 -11.24 26.81 23.28
C MET A 530 -11.46 27.42 24.67
N HIS A 531 -12.28 28.47 24.76
CA HIS A 531 -12.63 29.13 26.02
C HIS A 531 -13.95 28.63 26.63
N ASP A 532 -14.62 27.70 25.94
CA ASP A 532 -15.83 27.05 26.42
C ASP A 532 -15.49 26.22 27.67
N GLU A 533 -16.37 26.23 28.69
CA GLU A 533 -16.13 25.48 29.93
C GLU A 533 -16.00 23.98 29.69
N THR A 534 -16.76 23.43 28.73
CA THR A 534 -16.63 22.04 28.32
C THR A 534 -15.27 21.71 27.69
N ALA A 535 -14.57 22.71 27.13
CA ALA A 535 -13.21 22.53 26.64
C ALA A 535 -12.17 22.53 27.77
N LYS A 536 -12.43 23.21 28.88
CA LYS A 536 -11.54 23.24 30.05
C LYS A 536 -11.49 21.90 30.76
N ASP A 537 -12.61 21.18 30.80
CA ASP A 537 -12.70 19.85 31.41
C ASP A 537 -12.08 18.76 30.53
N ASP A 538 -11.86 19.05 29.24
CA ASP A 538 -11.27 18.14 28.31
C ASP A 538 -9.78 18.45 28.06
N THR A 539 -8.96 18.28 29.08
CA THR A 539 -7.52 18.58 29.08
C THR A 539 -6.69 17.73 28.14
N ARG A 540 -7.28 16.67 27.55
CA ARG A 540 -6.63 15.74 26.64
C ARG A 540 -6.38 16.31 25.26
N TYR A 541 -7.07 17.41 24.90
CA TYR A 541 -7.04 17.99 23.56
C TYR A 541 -6.65 19.48 23.63
N SER A 542 -5.54 19.78 23.03
CA SER A 542 -4.98 21.13 23.07
C SER A 542 -5.40 22.03 21.90
N MET A 543 -6.21 21.53 20.95
CA MET A 543 -6.62 22.31 19.77
C MET A 543 -8.13 22.35 19.60
N PRO A 544 -8.71 23.53 19.69
CA PRO A 544 -10.14 23.73 19.52
C PRO A 544 -10.45 24.18 18.09
N HIS A 545 -11.16 23.35 17.36
CA HIS A 545 -12.04 23.84 16.30
C HIS A 545 -13.43 23.32 16.64
N ALA A 546 -14.30 24.19 17.12
CA ALA A 546 -15.67 23.82 17.39
C ALA A 546 -16.39 23.53 16.05
N PRO A 547 -17.14 22.48 15.93
CA PRO A 547 -17.41 21.40 16.86
C PRO A 547 -16.56 20.14 16.65
N VAL A 548 -15.50 20.21 15.85
CA VAL A 548 -14.62 19.10 15.48
C VAL A 548 -13.23 19.34 16.06
N ARG A 549 -12.71 18.36 16.75
CA ARG A 549 -11.35 18.37 17.24
C ARG A 549 -10.51 17.38 16.44
N PHE A 550 -9.42 17.86 15.83
CA PHE A 550 -8.47 17.01 15.15
C PHE A 550 -7.63 16.24 16.17
N THR A 551 -7.55 14.93 16.02
CA THR A 551 -6.62 14.10 16.78
C THR A 551 -5.22 14.11 16.19
N GLY A 552 -4.98 14.89 15.12
CA GLY A 552 -3.74 14.94 14.36
C GLY A 552 -2.52 15.39 15.16
N ARG A 553 -2.70 16.24 16.19
CA ARG A 553 -1.59 16.50 17.12
C ARG A 553 -1.22 15.27 17.94
N SER A 554 -2.18 14.45 18.23
CA SER A 554 -1.96 13.11 18.75
C SER A 554 -1.22 12.24 17.77
N LEU A 555 -1.50 12.32 16.48
CA LEU A 555 -0.80 11.60 15.42
C LEU A 555 0.62 12.16 15.21
N LEU A 556 0.80 13.45 15.04
CA LEU A 556 2.13 14.07 14.93
C LEU A 556 3.00 13.82 16.17
N ASN A 557 2.43 13.94 17.37
CA ASN A 557 3.13 13.54 18.59
C ASN A 557 3.27 12.01 18.74
N ARG A 558 2.43 11.21 18.07
CA ARG A 558 2.43 9.75 18.10
C ARG A 558 3.20 9.12 16.94
N PHE A 559 3.48 9.85 15.86
CA PHE A 559 4.54 9.49 14.95
C PHE A 559 5.89 9.32 15.65
N HIS A 560 6.09 9.98 16.79
CA HIS A 560 7.21 9.73 17.68
C HIS A 560 7.11 8.38 18.44
N TYR A 561 5.95 7.75 18.46
CA TYR A 561 5.70 6.41 19.04
C TYR A 561 5.50 5.33 17.98
N PHE A 562 5.80 5.61 16.72
CA PHE A 562 5.92 4.58 15.70
C PHE A 562 7.09 3.68 16.07
N CYS A 563 6.83 2.68 16.91
CA CYS A 563 7.70 1.52 16.99
C CYS A 563 7.52 0.74 15.69
N HIS A 564 8.30 1.10 14.68
CA HIS A 564 8.54 0.22 13.56
C HIS A 564 9.30 -1.00 14.11
N ALA A 565 8.55 -2.01 14.50
CA ALA A 565 9.12 -3.33 14.58
C ALA A 565 9.33 -3.81 13.14
N LEU A 566 10.41 -3.34 12.51
CA LEU A 566 10.99 -4.08 11.41
C LEU A 566 11.43 -5.40 12.01
N CYS A 567 10.62 -6.44 11.80
CA CYS A 567 11.02 -7.79 12.13
C CYS A 567 12.14 -8.17 11.18
N TRP A 568 13.37 -8.01 11.65
CA TRP A 568 14.53 -8.61 11.05
C TRP A 568 14.42 -10.12 11.29
N ASN A 569 13.72 -10.82 10.40
CA ASN A 569 13.70 -12.26 10.45
C ASN A 569 15.11 -12.77 10.20
N ASN A 570 15.79 -13.13 11.31
CA ASN A 570 16.99 -13.93 11.33
C ASN A 570 18.32 -13.31 10.87
N ILE A 571 18.78 -12.26 11.55
CA ILE A 571 20.23 -12.04 11.64
C ILE A 571 20.84 -12.87 12.79
N PHE A 572 20.09 -13.17 13.85
CA PHE A 572 20.49 -14.08 14.92
C PHE A 572 19.36 -15.03 15.31
N PRO A 573 19.66 -16.31 15.60
CA PRO A 573 18.67 -17.16 16.24
C PRO A 573 18.35 -16.57 17.62
N ILE A 574 17.14 -16.07 17.82
CA ILE A 574 16.64 -15.68 19.13
C ILE A 574 16.41 -16.97 19.96
N LYS A 575 17.49 -17.59 20.37
CA LYS A 575 17.47 -18.50 21.50
C LYS A 575 17.75 -17.65 22.74
N ASN A 576 16.74 -17.53 23.61
CA ASN A 576 16.73 -16.86 24.92
C ASN A 576 16.23 -15.41 24.98
N LEU A 577 14.96 -15.18 24.66
CA LEU A 577 14.22 -14.00 25.14
C LEU A 577 13.61 -14.19 26.55
N SER A 578 13.85 -15.34 27.20
CA SER A 578 13.31 -15.62 28.53
C SER A 578 14.16 -15.11 29.71
N ALA A 579 15.25 -14.41 29.46
CA ALA A 579 16.23 -14.04 30.51
C ALA A 579 16.49 -12.53 30.69
N GLN A 580 15.69 -11.63 30.13
CA GLN A 580 15.82 -10.20 30.47
C GLN A 580 14.55 -9.63 31.08
N LYS A 581 14.50 -9.70 32.40
CA LYS A 581 13.47 -9.16 33.30
C LYS A 581 13.74 -7.72 33.70
N ASP A 582 14.32 -6.87 32.93
CA ASP A 582 14.46 -5.45 33.28
C ASP A 582 14.55 -4.57 32.02
N TRP A 583 13.38 -4.29 31.43
CA TRP A 583 13.23 -3.16 30.53
C TRP A 583 12.51 -2.03 31.25
N THR A 584 13.23 -1.25 32.01
CA THR A 584 12.80 0.10 32.36
C THR A 584 12.98 0.98 31.12
N LEU A 585 11.87 1.28 30.47
CA LEU A 585 11.78 2.31 29.42
C LEU A 585 12.02 3.67 30.06
N THR A 586 13.28 4.09 30.21
CA THR A 586 13.63 5.48 30.46
C THR A 586 13.76 6.18 29.11
N TYR A 587 12.83 7.08 28.85
CA TYR A 587 12.82 7.92 27.66
C TYR A 587 13.83 9.06 27.76
N PRO A 588 14.74 9.19 26.79
CA PRO A 588 15.09 10.50 26.28
C PRO A 588 14.77 10.58 24.79
N TRP A 589 14.06 11.63 24.47
CA TRP A 589 13.84 12.28 23.18
C TRP A 589 14.48 11.64 21.94
N CYS A 590 13.62 11.16 21.09
CA CYS A 590 13.72 10.89 19.66
C CYS A 590 15.10 11.00 18.99
N ASN A 591 15.88 9.93 19.09
CA ASN A 591 16.99 9.55 18.20
C ASN A 591 17.06 8.01 18.07
N SER A 592 15.97 7.32 18.32
CA SER A 592 15.93 5.87 18.50
C SER A 592 15.64 5.04 17.23
N VAL A 593 15.44 5.68 16.08
CA VAL A 593 15.42 4.93 14.81
C VAL A 593 16.81 4.42 14.41
N ILE A 594 17.87 5.03 14.97
CA ILE A 594 19.28 4.65 14.72
C ILE A 594 19.83 3.68 15.80
N ALA A 595 19.15 3.52 16.94
CA ALA A 595 19.69 2.74 18.07
C ALA A 595 19.67 1.22 17.89
N CYS A 596 18.93 0.66 16.92
CA CYS A 596 19.02 -0.77 16.59
C CYS A 596 20.27 -1.15 15.78
N TYR A 597 21.09 -0.17 15.35
CA TYR A 597 22.24 -0.39 14.46
C TYR A 597 23.60 -0.52 15.17
N ARG A 598 23.65 -0.32 16.47
CA ARG A 598 24.94 -0.34 17.20
C ARG A 598 25.03 -1.47 18.22
N ARG A 599 24.89 -2.72 17.81
CA ARG A 599 25.54 -3.87 18.47
C ARG A 599 25.51 -5.07 17.52
N ALA A 600 26.49 -5.15 16.67
CA ALA A 600 27.01 -6.40 16.16
C ALA A 600 28.31 -6.67 16.92
#